data_2b963aa0ea2b8a88aac804584ac6c178
#
_entry.id   2b963aa0ea2b8a88aac804584ac6c178
#
_cell.length_a   1.000
_cell.length_b   1.000
_cell.length_c   1.000
_cell.angle_alpha   90.00
_cell.angle_beta   90.00
_cell.angle_gamma   90.00
#
_symmetry.space_group_name_H-M   'P 1'
#
loop_
_entity.id
_entity.type
_entity.pdbx_description
1 polymer ?
#
loop_
_entity_poly.entity_id
_entity_poly.type
_entity_poly.pdbx_seq_one_letter_code
_entity_poly.pdbx_strand_id
1 'polypeptide(L)'
;MNYLNRFKQLSDEAAEALQNLVKDMINKNTTNILEVGTYAGQATLRLAGAANEKSNSVRVISIDENHDSFSPTAEESLKASNIFNTSVELGELNKRFEEYIVRANIIYIDRFHNKIDEKMELIKRNVIIPTKVIFRNPKNSDDFPFEVTEVSPQVKPRARKKPPVTETTDDKTIAKETKKETT
;
A
#
# COMPACT_ATOMS: atom_id res chain seq x y z
N MET A 1 -4.29 -21.15 -26.48
CA MET A 1 -4.78 -19.77 -26.30
C MET A 1 -3.63 -18.96 -25.73
N ASN A 2 -3.07 -18.03 -26.49
CA ASN A 2 -1.88 -17.30 -26.09
C ASN A 2 -2.21 -16.39 -24.88
N TYR A 3 -1.63 -16.66 -23.73
CA TYR A 3 -1.74 -15.86 -22.51
C TYR A 3 -1.29 -14.40 -22.73
N LEU A 4 -0.41 -14.14 -23.68
CA LEU A 4 0.10 -12.82 -24.06
C LEU A 4 -0.96 -11.84 -24.57
N ASN A 5 -2.11 -12.29 -25.08
CA ASN A 5 -3.18 -11.42 -25.58
C ASN A 5 -4.17 -10.94 -24.51
N ARG A 6 -4.04 -11.37 -23.25
CA ARG A 6 -4.97 -10.98 -22.18
C ARG A 6 -4.58 -9.69 -21.46
N PHE A 7 -3.34 -9.25 -21.61
CA PHE A 7 -2.83 -8.07 -20.91
C PHE A 7 -2.25 -7.10 -21.93
N LYS A 8 -3.13 -6.29 -22.51
CA LYS A 8 -2.68 -5.13 -23.29
C LYS A 8 -1.88 -4.24 -22.35
N GLN A 9 -0.62 -3.95 -22.69
CA GLN A 9 0.13 -2.88 -22.05
C GLN A 9 -0.69 -1.59 -22.13
N LEU A 10 -0.47 -0.66 -21.21
CA LEU A 10 -1.01 0.68 -21.34
C LEU A 10 -0.47 1.30 -22.61
N SER A 11 -1.31 2.07 -23.34
CA SER A 11 -0.77 2.98 -24.34
C SER A 11 0.15 4.00 -23.67
N ASP A 12 1.00 4.68 -24.43
CA ASP A 12 1.88 5.72 -23.86
C ASP A 12 1.05 6.85 -23.25
N GLU A 13 -0.07 7.21 -23.88
CA GLU A 13 -1.02 8.21 -23.41
C GLU A 13 -1.67 7.78 -22.09
N ALA A 14 -2.14 6.53 -22.01
CA ALA A 14 -2.70 5.99 -20.78
C ALA A 14 -1.65 5.90 -19.63
N ALA A 15 -0.43 5.53 -19.97
CA ALA A 15 0.66 5.47 -18.99
C ALA A 15 1.01 6.87 -18.45
N GLU A 16 1.03 7.89 -19.31
CA GLU A 16 1.22 9.28 -18.90
C GLU A 16 0.02 9.79 -18.09
N ALA A 17 -1.20 9.47 -18.51
CA ALA A 17 -2.41 9.80 -17.77
C ALA A 17 -2.41 9.20 -16.36
N LEU A 18 -1.95 7.94 -16.21
CA LEU A 18 -1.78 7.31 -14.89
C LEU A 18 -0.78 8.08 -14.02
N GLN A 19 0.37 8.45 -14.57
CA GLN A 19 1.38 9.24 -13.84
C GLN A 19 0.80 10.56 -13.33
N ASN A 20 0.13 11.31 -14.20
CA ASN A 20 -0.48 12.59 -13.85
C ASN A 20 -1.60 12.42 -12.81
N LEU A 21 -2.47 11.43 -12.98
CA LEU A 21 -3.54 11.11 -12.05
C LEU A 21 -2.98 10.81 -10.65
N VAL A 22 -1.98 9.96 -10.54
CA VAL A 22 -1.35 9.60 -9.26
C VAL A 22 -0.61 10.80 -8.66
N LYS A 23 0.08 11.59 -9.48
CA LYS A 23 0.77 12.80 -9.05
C LYS A 23 -0.20 13.81 -8.39
N ASP A 24 -1.40 13.95 -8.91
CA ASP A 24 -2.44 14.81 -8.33
C ASP A 24 -3.04 14.25 -7.03
N MET A 25 -2.99 12.92 -6.86
CA MET A 25 -3.46 12.28 -5.64
C MET A 25 -2.47 12.34 -4.49
N ILE A 26 -1.17 12.45 -4.77
CA ILE A 26 -0.12 12.48 -3.74
C ILE A 26 -0.20 13.79 -2.96
N ASN A 27 -0.29 13.67 -1.65
CA ASN A 27 -0.30 14.78 -0.71
C ASN A 27 0.70 14.51 0.44
N LYS A 28 0.80 15.45 1.37
CA LYS A 28 1.75 15.38 2.52
C LYS A 28 1.60 14.14 3.42
N ASN A 29 0.44 13.47 3.35
CA ASN A 29 0.16 12.28 4.16
C ASN A 29 0.35 10.99 3.36
N THR A 30 0.65 11.08 2.07
CA THR A 30 0.88 9.91 1.22
C THR A 30 2.25 9.34 1.52
N THR A 31 2.29 8.07 1.92
CA THR A 31 3.53 7.34 2.22
C THR A 31 3.73 6.12 1.35
N ASN A 32 2.65 5.45 0.95
CA ASN A 32 2.73 4.21 0.20
C ASN A 32 1.73 4.16 -0.96
N ILE A 33 2.22 3.75 -2.11
CA ILE A 33 1.46 3.40 -3.30
C ILE A 33 1.63 1.89 -3.49
N LEU A 34 0.54 1.17 -3.62
CA LEU A 34 0.51 -0.26 -3.92
C LEU A 34 0.08 -0.47 -5.37
N GLU A 35 0.88 -1.17 -6.13
CA GLU A 35 0.53 -1.67 -7.46
C GLU A 35 0.25 -3.17 -7.40
N VAL A 36 -0.83 -3.59 -8.05
CA VAL A 36 -1.22 -5.00 -8.17
C VAL A 36 -1.17 -5.43 -9.62
N GLY A 37 -0.11 -6.19 -9.96
CA GLY A 37 0.20 -6.60 -11.32
C GLY A 37 1.33 -5.78 -11.93
N THR A 38 2.56 -6.13 -11.60
CA THR A 38 3.79 -5.45 -12.08
C THR A 38 4.00 -5.62 -13.57
N TYR A 39 3.77 -6.81 -14.08
CA TYR A 39 4.00 -7.16 -15.47
C TYR A 39 5.42 -6.79 -15.94
N ALA A 40 5.53 -6.05 -17.06
CA ALA A 40 6.80 -5.53 -17.57
C ALA A 40 7.28 -4.23 -16.87
N GLY A 41 6.55 -3.74 -15.86
CA GLY A 41 6.93 -2.58 -15.07
C GLY A 41 6.58 -1.22 -15.67
N GLN A 42 5.80 -1.17 -16.75
CA GLN A 42 5.42 0.11 -17.37
C GLN A 42 4.64 1.01 -16.39
N ALA A 43 3.59 0.47 -15.76
CA ALA A 43 2.83 1.22 -14.76
C ALA A 43 3.70 1.49 -13.52
N THR A 44 4.50 0.53 -13.08
CA THR A 44 5.44 0.69 -11.96
C THR A 44 6.34 1.91 -12.14
N LEU A 45 6.94 2.08 -13.34
CA LEU A 45 7.77 3.23 -13.68
C LEU A 45 7.00 4.55 -13.59
N ARG A 46 5.76 4.59 -14.02
CA ARG A 46 4.89 5.78 -13.97
C ARG A 46 4.49 6.15 -12.56
N LEU A 47 4.13 5.16 -11.74
CA LEU A 47 3.81 5.35 -10.32
C LEU A 47 5.05 5.85 -9.55
N ALA A 48 6.21 5.28 -9.83
CA ALA A 48 7.47 5.67 -9.23
C ALA A 48 7.91 7.07 -9.67
N GLY A 49 7.71 7.42 -10.94
CA GLY A 49 7.94 8.76 -11.46
C GLY A 49 7.06 9.79 -10.76
N ALA A 50 5.75 9.53 -10.64
CA ALA A 50 4.82 10.40 -9.92
C ALA A 50 5.23 10.59 -8.45
N ALA A 51 5.67 9.52 -7.79
CA ALA A 51 6.15 9.57 -6.41
C ALA A 51 7.40 10.45 -6.29
N ASN A 52 8.42 10.22 -7.12
CA ASN A 52 9.67 10.98 -7.11
C ASN A 52 9.46 12.48 -7.38
N GLU A 53 8.58 12.83 -8.30
CA GLU A 53 8.29 14.22 -8.61
C GLU A 53 7.62 14.98 -7.46
N LYS A 54 6.90 14.27 -6.59
CA LYS A 54 6.18 14.87 -5.46
C LYS A 54 6.94 14.79 -4.15
N SER A 55 7.54 13.65 -3.86
CA SER A 55 8.29 13.45 -2.60
C SER A 55 9.10 12.15 -2.63
N ASN A 56 10.38 12.25 -2.32
CA ASN A 56 11.26 11.09 -2.16
C ASN A 56 10.88 10.15 -1.00
N SER A 57 9.94 10.56 -0.14
CA SER A 57 9.46 9.74 0.98
C SER A 57 8.32 8.80 0.60
N VAL A 58 7.69 8.99 -0.56
CA VAL A 58 6.62 8.12 -1.04
C VAL A 58 7.25 6.84 -1.61
N ARG A 59 6.80 5.70 -1.10
CA ARG A 59 7.24 4.38 -1.56
C ARG A 59 6.22 3.78 -2.51
N VAL A 60 6.71 3.12 -3.54
CA VAL A 60 5.90 2.30 -4.44
C VAL A 60 6.24 0.84 -4.19
N ILE A 61 5.22 0.05 -3.89
CA ILE A 61 5.34 -1.40 -3.72
C ILE A 61 4.53 -2.03 -4.85
N SER A 62 5.23 -2.73 -5.73
CA SER A 62 4.61 -3.44 -6.84
C SER A 62 4.59 -4.93 -6.53
N ILE A 63 3.42 -5.55 -6.57
CA ILE A 63 3.26 -6.98 -6.28
C ILE A 63 2.79 -7.74 -7.50
N ASP A 64 3.40 -8.91 -7.74
CA ASP A 64 3.00 -9.81 -8.81
C ASP A 64 3.22 -11.27 -8.42
N GLU A 65 2.61 -12.17 -9.19
CA GLU A 65 2.95 -13.59 -9.12
C GLU A 65 4.33 -13.83 -9.73
N ASN A 66 4.99 -14.87 -9.26
CA ASN A 66 6.30 -15.26 -9.79
C ASN A 66 6.14 -15.80 -11.22
N HIS A 67 6.30 -14.93 -12.19
CA HIS A 67 6.37 -15.30 -13.61
C HIS A 67 7.81 -15.09 -14.09
N ASP A 68 8.48 -16.18 -14.39
CA ASP A 68 9.91 -16.25 -14.74
C ASP A 68 10.40 -15.29 -15.84
N SER A 69 9.48 -14.63 -16.57
CA SER A 69 9.85 -13.85 -17.73
C SER A 69 9.64 -12.33 -17.62
N PHE A 70 8.90 -11.81 -16.63
CA PHE A 70 8.51 -10.39 -16.63
C PHE A 70 9.12 -9.57 -15.49
N SER A 71 9.22 -10.11 -14.31
CA SER A 71 9.69 -9.37 -13.13
C SER A 71 11.15 -8.92 -13.18
N PRO A 72 12.11 -9.72 -13.72
CA PRO A 72 13.48 -9.25 -13.90
C PRO A 72 13.56 -7.98 -14.76
N THR A 73 12.74 -7.90 -15.80
CA THR A 73 12.69 -6.73 -16.70
C THR A 73 12.20 -5.47 -15.99
N ALA A 74 11.22 -5.60 -15.09
CA ALA A 74 10.73 -4.47 -14.29
C ALA A 74 11.82 -3.95 -13.36
N GLU A 75 12.52 -4.83 -12.63
CA GLU A 75 13.63 -4.44 -11.76
C GLU A 75 14.79 -3.81 -12.53
N GLU A 76 15.14 -4.36 -13.68
CA GLU A 76 16.19 -3.80 -14.54
C GLU A 76 15.79 -2.40 -15.03
N SER A 77 14.54 -2.19 -15.42
CA SER A 77 14.02 -0.91 -15.85
C SER A 77 14.03 0.13 -14.74
N LEU A 78 13.70 -0.24 -13.51
CA LEU A 78 13.76 0.62 -12.34
C LEU A 78 15.19 1.04 -12.03
N LYS A 79 16.12 0.09 -12.05
CA LYS A 79 17.57 0.35 -11.86
C LYS A 79 18.14 1.28 -12.93
N ALA A 80 17.80 1.02 -14.19
CA ALA A 80 18.24 1.85 -15.33
C ALA A 80 17.70 3.28 -15.24
N SER A 81 16.53 3.47 -14.64
CA SER A 81 15.89 4.78 -14.44
C SER A 81 16.30 5.49 -13.15
N ASN A 82 17.25 4.93 -12.38
CA ASN A 82 17.68 5.45 -11.07
C ASN A 82 16.52 5.63 -10.07
N ILE A 83 15.55 4.71 -10.10
CA ILE A 83 14.40 4.74 -9.21
C ILE A 83 14.66 3.83 -8.02
N PHE A 84 14.74 4.42 -6.80
CA PHE A 84 15.11 3.71 -5.56
C PHE A 84 13.99 3.66 -4.52
N ASN A 85 12.89 4.38 -4.75
CA ASN A 85 11.73 4.38 -3.86
C ASN A 85 10.72 3.27 -4.17
N THR A 86 11.08 2.32 -5.02
CA THR A 86 10.20 1.26 -5.51
C THR A 86 10.79 -0.11 -5.19
N SER A 87 9.93 -1.01 -4.72
CA SER A 87 10.23 -2.45 -4.60
C SER A 87 9.23 -3.25 -5.44
N VAL A 88 9.75 -4.32 -6.05
CA VAL A 88 8.93 -5.34 -6.73
C VAL A 88 8.96 -6.59 -5.88
N GLU A 89 7.80 -7.07 -5.46
CA GLU A 89 7.66 -8.23 -4.61
C GLU A 89 6.86 -9.33 -5.28
N LEU A 90 7.52 -10.47 -5.44
CA LEU A 90 6.97 -11.64 -6.10
C LEU A 90 6.43 -12.63 -5.07
N GLY A 91 5.41 -13.37 -5.46
CA GLY A 91 4.85 -14.44 -4.64
C GLY A 91 3.36 -14.62 -4.83
N GLU A 92 2.71 -15.20 -3.83
CA GLU A 92 1.26 -15.40 -3.85
C GLU A 92 0.55 -14.05 -3.79
N LEU A 93 -0.01 -13.64 -4.94
CA LEU A 93 -0.55 -12.29 -5.13
C LEU A 93 -1.64 -11.92 -4.11
N ASN A 94 -2.55 -12.85 -3.78
CA ASN A 94 -3.60 -12.60 -2.80
C ASN A 94 -3.02 -12.31 -1.41
N LYS A 95 -2.05 -13.11 -0.98
CA LYS A 95 -1.40 -12.94 0.32
C LYS A 95 -0.64 -11.62 0.40
N ARG A 96 0.13 -11.30 -0.64
CA ARG A 96 0.84 -10.01 -0.71
C ARG A 96 -0.12 -8.84 -0.74
N PHE A 97 -1.21 -8.95 -1.48
CA PHE A 97 -2.23 -7.92 -1.51
C PHE A 97 -2.82 -7.66 -0.12
N GLU A 98 -3.21 -8.68 0.63
CA GLU A 98 -3.74 -8.55 1.99
C GLU A 98 -2.74 -7.92 2.95
N GLU A 99 -1.46 -8.22 2.79
CA GLU A 99 -0.39 -7.66 3.62
C GLU A 99 -0.23 -6.15 3.43
N TYR A 100 -0.31 -5.68 2.18
CA TYR A 100 0.01 -4.29 1.84
C TYR A 100 -1.18 -3.33 1.80
N ILE A 101 -2.41 -3.81 1.56
CA ILE A 101 -3.59 -2.93 1.47
C ILE A 101 -3.82 -2.12 2.75
N VAL A 102 -3.44 -2.63 3.90
CA VAL A 102 -3.66 -1.98 5.21
C VAL A 102 -2.96 -0.63 5.29
N ARG A 103 -1.85 -0.45 4.60
CA ARG A 103 -0.97 0.72 4.68
C ARG A 103 -0.91 1.55 3.40
N ALA A 104 -1.64 1.16 2.37
CA ALA A 104 -1.63 1.86 1.10
C ALA A 104 -2.52 3.10 1.13
N ASN A 105 -1.98 4.25 0.72
CA ASN A 105 -2.74 5.47 0.50
C ASN A 105 -3.37 5.52 -0.89
N ILE A 106 -2.66 4.94 -1.87
CA ILE A 106 -3.09 4.80 -3.24
C ILE A 106 -2.88 3.35 -3.64
N ILE A 107 -3.88 2.74 -4.26
CA ILE A 107 -3.82 1.38 -4.80
C ILE A 107 -4.12 1.45 -6.28
N TYR A 108 -3.21 0.97 -7.11
CA TYR A 108 -3.45 0.76 -8.53
C TYR A 108 -3.61 -0.73 -8.82
N ILE A 109 -4.72 -1.11 -9.44
CA ILE A 109 -5.05 -2.51 -9.75
C ILE A 109 -5.15 -2.67 -11.26
N ASP A 110 -4.14 -3.28 -11.86
CA ASP A 110 -4.14 -3.70 -13.28
C ASP A 110 -4.57 -5.16 -13.45
N ARG A 111 -4.35 -5.98 -12.42
CA ARG A 111 -4.85 -7.36 -12.35
C ARG A 111 -6.21 -7.44 -11.65
N PHE A 112 -6.87 -8.57 -11.81
CA PHE A 112 -8.17 -8.86 -11.18
C PHE A 112 -9.38 -8.14 -11.78
N HIS A 113 -9.32 -7.60 -12.98
CA HIS A 113 -10.51 -6.96 -13.55
C HIS A 113 -11.76 -7.88 -13.59
N ASN A 114 -11.58 -9.20 -13.57
CA ASN A 114 -12.69 -10.17 -13.42
C ASN A 114 -13.16 -10.36 -11.97
N LYS A 115 -12.45 -9.76 -10.99
CA LYS A 115 -12.68 -9.91 -9.55
C LYS A 115 -12.55 -8.59 -8.80
N ILE A 116 -12.74 -7.48 -9.49
CA ILE A 116 -12.54 -6.17 -8.89
C ILE A 116 -13.46 -5.95 -7.69
N ASP A 117 -14.71 -6.42 -7.76
CA ASP A 117 -15.67 -6.29 -6.67
C ASP A 117 -15.20 -7.03 -5.41
N GLU A 118 -14.68 -8.27 -5.55
CA GLU A 118 -14.10 -9.02 -4.43
C GLU A 118 -12.91 -8.26 -3.82
N LYS A 119 -12.06 -7.66 -4.63
CA LYS A 119 -10.91 -6.89 -4.16
C LYS A 119 -11.34 -5.59 -3.49
N MET A 120 -12.34 -4.91 -4.04
CA MET A 120 -12.91 -3.71 -3.42
C MET A 120 -13.51 -4.01 -2.04
N GLU A 121 -14.22 -5.13 -1.88
CA GLU A 121 -14.73 -5.54 -0.57
C GLU A 121 -13.59 -5.86 0.41
N LEU A 122 -12.52 -6.50 -0.05
CA LEU A 122 -11.34 -6.76 0.77
C LEU A 122 -10.66 -5.45 1.21
N ILE A 123 -10.52 -4.49 0.31
CA ILE A 123 -9.98 -3.16 0.61
C ILE A 123 -10.85 -2.46 1.66
N LYS A 124 -12.15 -2.37 1.45
CA LYS A 124 -13.10 -1.73 2.39
C LYS A 124 -13.00 -2.28 3.81
N ARG A 125 -12.76 -3.59 3.95
CA ARG A 125 -12.65 -4.25 5.27
C ARG A 125 -11.33 -4.02 5.96
N ASN A 126 -10.24 -3.82 5.21
CA ASN A 126 -8.90 -3.87 5.76
C ASN A 126 -8.19 -2.51 5.81
N VAL A 127 -8.61 -1.51 5.04
CA VAL A 127 -7.96 -0.19 5.10
C VAL A 127 -8.19 0.48 6.45
N ILE A 128 -7.13 1.01 7.01
CA ILE A 128 -7.14 1.76 8.28
C ILE A 128 -6.89 3.26 8.09
N ILE A 129 -6.61 3.66 6.86
CA ILE A 129 -6.41 5.04 6.42
C ILE A 129 -7.28 5.30 5.19
N PRO A 130 -7.66 6.54 4.89
CA PRO A 130 -8.31 6.88 3.63
C PRO A 130 -7.44 6.47 2.45
N THR A 131 -7.99 5.67 1.56
CA THR A 131 -7.26 5.04 0.45
C THR A 131 -7.97 5.34 -0.87
N LYS A 132 -7.20 5.79 -1.86
CA LYS A 132 -7.70 5.96 -3.23
C LYS A 132 -7.35 4.71 -4.03
N VAL A 133 -8.34 4.14 -4.68
CA VAL A 133 -8.19 2.96 -5.51
C VAL A 133 -8.40 3.34 -6.97
N ILE A 134 -7.40 3.05 -7.78
CA ILE A 134 -7.43 3.22 -9.23
C ILE A 134 -7.49 1.82 -9.83
N PHE A 135 -8.42 1.60 -10.74
CA PHE A 135 -8.47 0.35 -11.48
C PHE A 135 -8.79 0.61 -12.95
N ARG A 136 -8.33 -0.31 -13.78
CA ARG A 136 -8.52 -0.22 -15.21
C ARG A 136 -9.90 -0.73 -15.60
N ASN A 137 -10.68 0.13 -16.26
CA ASN A 137 -11.98 -0.25 -16.80
C ASN A 137 -11.88 -0.35 -18.34
N PRO A 138 -12.03 -1.57 -18.90
CA PRO A 138 -11.93 -1.78 -20.34
C PRO A 138 -13.08 -1.14 -21.16
N LYS A 139 -14.09 -0.57 -20.48
CA LYS A 139 -15.19 0.17 -21.12
C LYS A 139 -14.86 1.63 -21.35
N ASN A 140 -13.82 2.14 -20.69
CA ASN A 140 -13.35 3.51 -20.85
C ASN A 140 -12.50 3.63 -22.13
N SER A 141 -12.16 4.87 -22.51
CA SER A 141 -11.28 5.11 -23.66
C SER A 141 -9.90 4.49 -23.43
N ASP A 142 -9.23 4.10 -24.51
CA ASP A 142 -7.87 3.56 -24.44
C ASP A 142 -6.86 4.60 -23.87
N ASP A 143 -7.14 5.89 -24.01
CA ASP A 143 -6.27 6.98 -23.53
C ASP A 143 -6.45 7.26 -22.04
N PHE A 144 -7.62 6.99 -21.48
CA PHE A 144 -7.91 7.12 -20.06
C PHE A 144 -8.79 5.97 -19.58
N PRO A 145 -8.22 4.75 -19.42
CA PRO A 145 -8.99 3.56 -19.04
C PRO A 145 -9.22 3.45 -17.53
N PHE A 146 -9.05 4.51 -16.74
CA PHE A 146 -9.03 4.44 -15.29
C PHE A 146 -10.35 4.87 -14.65
N GLU A 147 -10.72 4.15 -13.61
CA GLU A 147 -11.71 4.57 -12.62
C GLU A 147 -11.06 4.76 -11.26
N VAL A 148 -11.56 5.73 -10.51
CA VAL A 148 -11.06 6.07 -9.19
C VAL A 148 -12.17 5.96 -8.18
N THR A 149 -11.90 5.26 -7.09
CA THR A 149 -12.80 5.16 -5.94
C THR A 149 -12.04 5.52 -4.66
N GLU A 150 -12.64 6.32 -3.81
CA GLU A 150 -12.10 6.59 -2.48
C GLU A 150 -12.75 5.66 -1.45
N VAL A 151 -11.92 5.00 -0.65
CA VAL A 151 -12.34 4.08 0.40
C VAL A 151 -11.91 4.65 1.74
N SER A 152 -12.88 4.89 2.62
CA SER A 152 -12.64 5.31 4.00
C SER A 152 -12.65 4.11 4.95
N PRO A 153 -11.86 4.15 6.04
CA PRO A 153 -11.88 3.12 7.06
C PRO A 153 -13.29 2.93 7.64
N GLN A 154 -13.75 1.69 7.67
CA GLN A 154 -15.03 1.33 8.30
C GLN A 154 -14.91 1.18 9.82
N VAL A 155 -13.70 0.99 10.32
CA VAL A 155 -13.45 0.74 11.75
C VAL A 155 -13.14 2.04 12.45
N LYS A 156 -14.02 2.46 13.37
CA LYS A 156 -13.66 3.48 14.36
C LYS A 156 -12.38 3.04 15.07
N PRO A 157 -11.39 3.93 15.26
CA PRO A 157 -10.19 3.59 16.02
C PRO A 157 -10.63 2.97 17.35
N ARG A 158 -10.17 1.77 17.66
CA ARG A 158 -10.38 1.19 18.99
C ARG A 158 -9.83 2.18 20.01
N ALA A 159 -10.70 2.73 20.83
CA ALA A 159 -10.25 3.59 21.93
C ALA A 159 -9.12 2.84 22.67
N ARG A 160 -7.97 3.45 22.74
CA ARG A 160 -6.84 2.90 23.52
C ARG A 160 -7.39 2.63 24.93
N LYS A 161 -7.47 1.37 25.31
CA LYS A 161 -7.73 1.03 26.71
C LYS A 161 -6.66 1.74 27.51
N LYS A 162 -7.09 2.68 28.36
CA LYS A 162 -6.17 3.26 29.36
C LYS A 162 -5.54 2.08 30.09
N PRO A 163 -4.20 2.10 30.29
CA PRO A 163 -3.58 1.09 31.13
C PRO A 163 -4.28 1.11 32.50
N PRO A 164 -4.47 -0.05 33.12
CA PRO A 164 -5.07 -0.10 34.46
C PRO A 164 -4.25 0.80 35.37
N VAL A 165 -4.95 1.73 36.02
CA VAL A 165 -4.33 2.53 37.12
C VAL A 165 -3.98 1.53 38.19
N THR A 166 -2.70 1.24 38.36
CA THR A 166 -2.20 0.55 39.53
C THR A 166 -2.40 1.50 40.71
N GLU A 167 -3.42 1.28 41.50
CA GLU A 167 -3.51 1.87 42.82
C GLU A 167 -2.30 1.40 43.63
N THR A 168 -1.36 2.28 43.83
CA THR A 168 -0.32 2.13 44.86
C THR A 168 -1.03 2.26 46.19
N THR A 169 -1.34 1.15 46.82
CA THR A 169 -1.65 1.10 48.27
C THR A 169 -0.43 1.49 49.02
N ASP A 170 -0.48 2.71 49.55
CA ASP A 170 0.46 3.17 50.60
C ASP A 170 0.26 2.29 51.84
N ASP A 171 1.13 1.33 52.04
CA ASP A 171 1.21 0.55 53.25
C ASP A 171 2.06 1.32 54.29
N LYS A 172 1.35 2.13 55.08
CA LYS A 172 1.84 2.65 56.32
C LYS A 172 1.85 1.53 57.34
N THR A 173 2.96 0.90 57.56
CA THR A 173 3.16 0.08 58.78
C THR A 173 4.32 0.63 59.60
N ILE A 174 3.90 1.26 60.63
CA ILE A 174 4.58 1.63 61.87
C ILE A 174 5.33 0.41 62.42
N ALA A 175 6.61 0.53 62.69
CA ALA A 175 7.28 -0.32 63.66
C ALA A 175 7.96 0.55 64.72
N LYS A 176 7.36 0.50 65.87
CA LYS A 176 7.90 0.94 67.21
C LYS A 176 8.88 -0.07 67.75
N GLU A 177 9.82 0.50 68.51
CA GLU A 177 10.50 -0.08 69.64
C GLU A 177 11.49 -1.22 69.38
N THR A 178 12.68 -1.11 69.85
CA THR A 178 13.06 -1.23 71.29
C THR A 178 14.48 -0.78 71.55
N LYS A 179 14.62 -0.10 72.68
CA LYS A 179 15.83 0.13 73.47
C LYS A 179 16.48 -1.17 73.97
N LYS A 180 17.76 -1.10 74.22
CA LYS A 180 18.59 -1.42 75.44
C LYS A 180 19.96 -1.90 75.00
N GLU A 181 20.92 -1.26 75.41
CA GLU A 181 21.73 -1.27 76.66
C GLU A 181 23.00 -2.10 76.51
N THR A 182 24.04 -1.43 76.89
CA THR A 182 25.16 -1.83 77.74
C THR A 182 26.31 -2.61 77.09
N THR A 183 27.46 -2.18 77.07
CA THR A 183 28.54 -1.90 78.03
C THR A 183 29.74 -1.34 77.29
#